data_8c70da44bfdf8deec7f8a0776a7aee9e
#
_entry.id   8c70da44bfdf8deec7f8a0776a7aee9e
#
_cell.length_a   1.000
_cell.length_b   1.000
_cell.length_c   1.000
_cell.angle_alpha   90.00
_cell.angle_beta   90.00
_cell.angle_gamma   90.00
#
_symmetry.space_group_name_H-M   'P 1'
#
loop_
_entity.id
_entity.type
_entity.pdbx_description
1 polymer ?
#
loop_
_entity_poly.entity_id
_entity_poly.type
_entity_poly.pdbx_seq_one_letter_code
_entity_poly.pdbx_strand_id
1 'polypeptide(L)'
;MGERKIRVGELIKRELSMALHSKWRSESVAITITEVDIAPDLKRANVYYSVLGNREGVAKAGKFLMSVRNELRRIVGKNVIIKYTPELNFVYDPSVERGMKILEVMDELEREEEELARAEDAAANNAHSHEDGDGQQ
;
A
#
# COMPACT_ATOMS: atom_id res chain seq x y z
N MET A 1 -22.40 -14.93 13.00
CA MET A 1 -22.38 -14.71 11.54
C MET A 1 -21.19 -13.87 11.07
N GLY A 2 -20.77 -12.86 11.81
CA GLY A 2 -19.62 -12.04 11.46
C GLY A 2 -18.30 -12.82 11.39
N GLU A 3 -18.08 -13.75 12.29
CA GLU A 3 -16.87 -14.59 12.35
C GLU A 3 -16.70 -15.45 11.11
N ARG A 4 -17.77 -16.03 10.60
CA ARG A 4 -17.74 -16.88 9.42
C ARG A 4 -17.38 -16.06 8.17
N LYS A 5 -17.94 -14.88 8.00
CA LYS A 5 -17.63 -13.95 6.92
C LYS A 5 -16.15 -13.57 6.96
N ILE A 6 -15.65 -13.20 8.13
CA ILE A 6 -14.26 -12.81 8.33
C ILE A 6 -13.33 -13.97 8.00
N ARG A 7 -13.64 -15.17 8.46
CA ARG A 7 -12.83 -16.37 8.18
C ARG A 7 -12.78 -16.70 6.69
N VAL A 8 -13.93 -16.66 6.02
CA VAL A 8 -13.99 -16.89 4.56
C VAL A 8 -13.22 -15.81 3.82
N GLY A 9 -13.37 -14.57 4.20
CA GLY A 9 -12.62 -13.45 3.61
C GLY A 9 -11.11 -13.62 3.75
N GLU A 10 -10.64 -14.05 4.92
CA GLU A 10 -9.22 -14.31 5.14
C GLU A 10 -8.70 -15.50 4.31
N LEU A 11 -9.49 -16.55 4.18
CA LEU A 11 -9.13 -17.69 3.34
C LEU A 11 -9.05 -17.31 1.86
N ILE A 12 -10.00 -16.52 1.38
CA ILE A 12 -10.00 -16.02 -0.01
C ILE A 12 -8.78 -15.11 -0.23
N LYS A 13 -8.51 -14.21 0.69
CA LYS A 13 -7.34 -13.32 0.63
C LYS A 13 -6.05 -14.13 0.48
N ARG A 14 -5.89 -15.15 1.30
CA ARG A 14 -4.72 -16.03 1.27
C ARG A 14 -4.59 -16.74 -0.08
N GLU A 15 -5.67 -17.33 -0.57
CA GLU A 15 -5.66 -18.05 -1.84
C GLU A 15 -5.37 -17.13 -3.02
N LEU A 16 -5.96 -15.93 -3.03
CA LEU A 16 -5.69 -14.93 -4.07
C LEU A 16 -4.23 -14.48 -4.05
N SER A 17 -3.70 -14.20 -2.88
CA SER A 17 -2.30 -13.77 -2.72
C SER A 17 -1.33 -14.85 -3.19
N MET A 18 -1.56 -16.09 -2.78
CA MET A 18 -0.75 -17.22 -3.20
C MET A 18 -0.81 -17.45 -4.71
N ALA A 19 -1.98 -17.42 -5.30
CA ALA A 19 -2.17 -17.63 -6.73
C ALA A 19 -1.49 -16.53 -7.55
N LEU A 20 -1.69 -15.26 -7.16
CA LEU A 20 -1.08 -14.13 -7.84
C LEU A 20 0.44 -14.21 -7.82
N HIS A 21 1.02 -14.43 -6.66
CA HIS A 21 2.48 -14.42 -6.50
C HIS A 21 3.18 -15.70 -6.95
N SER A 22 2.44 -16.79 -7.18
CA SER A 22 3.02 -18.02 -7.74
C SER A 22 2.79 -18.15 -9.24
N LYS A 23 1.57 -17.89 -9.73
CA LYS A 23 1.21 -18.09 -11.13
C LYS A 23 1.53 -16.88 -12.02
N TRP A 24 1.37 -15.67 -11.49
CA TRP A 24 1.61 -14.40 -12.22
C TRP A 24 2.65 -13.55 -11.50
N ARG A 25 3.78 -14.13 -11.22
CA ARG A 25 4.83 -13.54 -10.39
C ARG A 25 5.33 -12.19 -10.89
N SER A 26 5.59 -12.07 -12.19
CA SER A 26 6.09 -10.83 -12.79
C SER A 26 5.04 -9.72 -12.77
N GLU A 27 3.80 -10.06 -13.11
CA GLU A 27 2.71 -9.10 -13.24
C GLU A 27 2.20 -8.63 -11.89
N SER A 28 2.35 -9.45 -10.84
CA SER A 28 1.78 -9.18 -9.52
C SER A 28 2.78 -8.70 -8.48
N VAL A 29 4.04 -8.54 -8.85
CA VAL A 29 5.13 -8.20 -7.90
C VAL A 29 4.84 -6.92 -7.12
N ALA A 30 4.18 -5.93 -7.73
CA ALA A 30 3.84 -4.66 -7.10
C ALA A 30 2.44 -4.66 -6.47
N ILE A 31 1.68 -5.75 -6.60
CA ILE A 31 0.29 -5.84 -6.14
C ILE A 31 0.22 -6.58 -4.80
N THR A 32 -0.48 -5.99 -3.85
CA THR A 32 -0.76 -6.62 -2.56
C THR A 32 -2.26 -6.64 -2.32
N ILE A 33 -2.82 -7.81 -2.04
CA ILE A 33 -4.20 -7.93 -1.59
C ILE A 33 -4.24 -7.54 -0.12
N THR A 34 -4.94 -6.46 0.20
CA THR A 34 -4.97 -5.91 1.56
C THR A 34 -6.11 -6.44 2.39
N GLU A 35 -7.28 -6.63 1.77
CA GLU A 35 -8.47 -7.09 2.48
C GLU A 35 -9.46 -7.72 1.50
N VAL A 36 -10.22 -8.68 1.98
CA VAL A 36 -11.37 -9.25 1.25
C VAL A 36 -12.59 -9.11 2.11
N ASP A 37 -13.56 -8.31 1.65
CA ASP A 37 -14.83 -8.09 2.33
C ASP A 37 -15.95 -8.82 1.60
N ILE A 38 -16.58 -9.78 2.29
CA ILE A 38 -17.65 -10.59 1.74
C ILE A 38 -18.99 -9.89 1.97
N ALA A 39 -19.79 -9.74 0.91
CA ALA A 39 -21.13 -9.20 1.03
C ALA A 39 -22.03 -10.11 1.90
N PRO A 40 -23.08 -9.54 2.55
CA PRO A 40 -23.98 -10.34 3.41
C PRO A 40 -24.63 -11.53 2.72
N ASP A 41 -24.87 -11.44 1.41
CA ASP A 41 -25.45 -12.54 0.62
C ASP A 41 -24.45 -13.62 0.24
N LEU A 42 -23.16 -13.43 0.55
CA LEU A 42 -22.04 -14.33 0.23
C LEU A 42 -21.83 -14.53 -1.27
N LYS A 43 -22.47 -13.73 -2.12
CA LYS A 43 -22.38 -13.84 -3.58
C LYS A 43 -21.33 -12.93 -4.20
N ARG A 44 -20.90 -11.89 -3.47
CA ARG A 44 -19.91 -10.92 -3.94
C ARG A 44 -18.84 -10.72 -2.89
N ALA A 45 -17.63 -10.54 -3.35
CA ALA A 45 -16.48 -10.24 -2.50
C ALA A 45 -15.78 -9.01 -3.04
N ASN A 46 -15.61 -7.99 -2.22
CA ASN A 46 -14.78 -6.84 -2.55
C ASN A 46 -13.35 -7.15 -2.16
N VAL A 47 -12.47 -7.21 -3.16
CA VAL A 47 -11.05 -7.52 -2.98
C VAL A 47 -10.29 -6.21 -3.09
N TYR A 48 -9.81 -5.72 -1.96
CA TYR A 48 -9.03 -4.50 -1.90
C TYR A 48 -7.57 -4.80 -2.15
N TYR A 49 -6.94 -4.00 -2.99
CA TYR A 49 -5.54 -4.16 -3.33
C TYR A 49 -4.80 -2.83 -3.35
N SER A 50 -3.52 -2.89 -3.02
CA SER A 50 -2.61 -1.76 -3.15
C SER A 50 -1.57 -2.05 -4.22
N VAL A 51 -0.98 -0.99 -4.78
CA VAL A 51 0.04 -1.11 -5.82
C VAL A 51 1.21 -0.19 -5.47
N LEU A 52 2.41 -0.75 -5.48
CA LEU A 52 3.64 0.03 -5.36
C LEU A 52 4.02 0.53 -6.74
N GLY A 53 3.97 1.84 -6.93
CA GLY A 53 4.31 2.44 -8.21
C GLY A 53 3.56 3.74 -8.49
N ASN A 54 3.63 4.17 -9.74
CA ASN A 54 2.97 5.39 -10.20
C ASN A 54 1.56 5.09 -10.75
N ARG A 55 0.91 6.13 -11.28
CA ARG A 55 -0.44 6.00 -11.85
C ARG A 55 -0.53 4.98 -12.99
N GLU A 56 0.50 4.90 -13.82
CA GLU A 56 0.56 3.90 -14.89
C GLU A 56 0.59 2.49 -14.33
N GLY A 57 1.36 2.28 -13.26
CA GLY A 57 1.44 1.00 -12.56
C GLY A 57 0.10 0.61 -11.96
N VAL A 58 -0.63 1.56 -11.37
CA VAL A 58 -1.96 1.33 -10.80
C VAL A 58 -2.96 0.94 -11.90
N ALA A 59 -2.98 1.67 -13.00
CA ALA A 59 -3.86 1.37 -14.13
C ALA A 59 -3.55 0.00 -14.75
N LYS A 60 -2.28 -0.32 -14.90
CA LYS A 60 -1.80 -1.59 -15.44
C LYS A 60 -2.20 -2.76 -14.53
N ALA A 61 -2.05 -2.58 -13.22
CA ALA A 61 -2.44 -3.59 -12.23
C ALA A 61 -3.94 -3.86 -12.27
N GLY A 62 -4.77 -2.81 -12.36
CA GLY A 62 -6.22 -2.95 -12.47
C GLY A 62 -6.63 -3.74 -13.71
N LYS A 63 -6.05 -3.43 -14.85
CA LYS A 63 -6.31 -4.18 -16.10
C LYS A 63 -5.88 -5.63 -15.99
N PHE A 64 -4.73 -5.88 -15.40
CA PHE A 64 -4.23 -7.23 -15.18
C PHE A 64 -5.19 -8.04 -14.31
N LEU A 65 -5.60 -7.49 -13.15
CA LEU A 65 -6.52 -8.17 -12.24
C LEU A 65 -7.85 -8.49 -12.92
N MET A 66 -8.39 -7.57 -13.72
CA MET A 66 -9.60 -7.83 -14.50
C MET A 66 -9.40 -8.95 -15.52
N SER A 67 -8.24 -9.04 -16.13
CA SER A 67 -7.95 -10.09 -17.12
C SER A 67 -7.87 -11.49 -16.52
N VAL A 68 -7.45 -11.62 -15.26
CA VAL A 68 -7.29 -12.89 -14.57
C VAL A 68 -8.41 -13.18 -13.57
N ARG A 69 -9.41 -12.31 -13.48
CA ARG A 69 -10.49 -12.41 -12.49
C ARG A 69 -11.20 -13.76 -12.50
N ASN A 70 -11.60 -14.24 -13.65
CA ASN A 70 -12.33 -15.49 -13.78
C ASN A 70 -11.47 -16.69 -13.37
N GLU A 71 -10.19 -16.66 -13.70
CA GLU A 71 -9.27 -17.71 -13.31
C GLU A 71 -9.01 -17.70 -11.81
N LEU A 72 -8.84 -16.53 -11.22
CA LEU A 72 -8.72 -16.35 -9.76
C LEU A 72 -9.96 -16.87 -9.05
N ARG A 73 -11.15 -16.56 -9.57
CA ARG A 73 -12.41 -17.05 -9.01
C ARG A 73 -12.46 -18.58 -9.03
N ARG A 74 -12.00 -19.19 -10.10
CA ARG A 74 -11.93 -20.65 -10.23
C ARG A 74 -10.98 -21.27 -9.20
N ILE A 75 -9.82 -20.66 -9.00
CA ILE A 75 -8.84 -21.10 -8.00
C ILE A 75 -9.43 -21.02 -6.59
N VAL A 76 -10.10 -19.92 -6.26
CA VAL A 76 -10.79 -19.76 -4.97
C VAL A 76 -11.85 -20.85 -4.80
N GLY A 77 -12.69 -21.09 -5.81
CA GLY A 77 -13.73 -22.11 -5.75
C GLY A 77 -13.19 -23.53 -5.57
N LYS A 78 -11.98 -23.77 -6.05
CA LYS A 78 -11.33 -25.07 -5.93
C LYS A 78 -10.69 -25.29 -4.56
N ASN A 79 -10.14 -24.23 -3.97
CA ASN A 79 -9.31 -24.33 -2.76
C ASN A 79 -10.01 -23.92 -1.48
N VAL A 80 -11.10 -23.15 -1.57
CA VAL A 80 -11.86 -22.71 -0.39
C VAL A 80 -13.20 -23.42 -0.37
N ILE A 81 -13.50 -24.08 0.76
CA ILE A 81 -14.74 -24.83 0.94
C ILE A 81 -15.87 -23.87 1.28
N ILE A 82 -16.61 -23.45 0.27
CA ILE A 82 -17.78 -22.58 0.39
C ILE A 82 -18.87 -23.08 -0.57
N LYS A 83 -20.12 -22.81 -0.18
CA LYS A 83 -21.28 -23.29 -0.95
C LYS A 83 -21.32 -22.70 -2.36
N TYR A 84 -21.06 -21.40 -2.47
CA TYR A 84 -20.97 -20.68 -3.74
C TYR A 84 -19.69 -19.86 -3.76
N THR A 85 -18.99 -19.88 -4.89
CA THR A 85 -17.83 -19.01 -5.08
C THR A 85 -18.31 -17.60 -5.37
N PRO A 86 -17.97 -16.61 -4.54
CA PRO A 86 -18.42 -15.24 -4.78
C PRO A 86 -17.77 -14.65 -6.03
N GLU A 87 -18.46 -13.68 -6.63
CA GLU A 87 -17.85 -12.85 -7.66
C GLU A 87 -16.82 -11.95 -7.02
N LEU A 88 -15.66 -11.86 -7.65
CA LEU A 88 -14.56 -11.01 -7.16
C LEU A 88 -14.67 -9.63 -7.78
N ASN A 89 -14.77 -8.62 -6.95
CA ASN A 89 -14.76 -7.23 -7.36
C ASN A 89 -13.48 -6.58 -6.82
N PHE A 90 -12.56 -6.23 -7.71
CA PHE A 90 -11.29 -5.64 -7.31
C PHE A 90 -11.44 -4.13 -7.11
N VAL A 91 -11.04 -3.67 -5.94
CA VAL A 91 -11.12 -2.26 -5.54
C VAL A 91 -9.72 -1.78 -5.17
N TYR A 92 -9.25 -0.76 -5.86
CA TYR A 92 -7.96 -0.16 -5.55
C TYR A 92 -8.04 0.61 -4.22
N ASP A 93 -7.10 0.32 -3.33
CA ASP A 93 -7.00 0.96 -2.03
C ASP A 93 -5.82 1.95 -2.04
N PRO A 94 -6.08 3.27 -2.06
CA PRO A 94 -5.02 4.27 -2.09
C PRO A 94 -4.34 4.51 -0.74
N SER A 95 -4.74 3.83 0.32
CA SER A 95 -4.23 4.09 1.68
C SER A 95 -2.71 3.96 1.79
N VAL A 96 -2.11 2.97 1.13
CA VAL A 96 -0.66 2.78 1.12
C VAL A 96 0.03 3.95 0.42
N GLU A 97 -0.47 4.36 -0.73
CA GLU A 97 0.04 5.52 -1.49
C GLU A 97 -0.07 6.80 -0.66
N ARG A 98 -1.21 7.02 -0.01
CA ARG A 98 -1.41 8.18 0.88
C ARG A 98 -0.44 8.16 2.05
N GLY A 99 -0.23 7.00 2.66
CA GLY A 99 0.72 6.83 3.75
C GLY A 99 2.15 7.17 3.32
N MET A 100 2.57 6.72 2.16
CA MET A 100 3.89 7.03 1.60
C MET A 100 4.06 8.52 1.32
N LYS A 101 3.03 9.18 0.79
CA LYS A 101 3.05 10.63 0.58
C LYS A 101 3.18 11.41 1.89
N ILE A 102 2.48 10.99 2.93
CA ILE A 102 2.57 11.60 4.25
C ILE A 102 3.98 11.46 4.79
N LEU A 103 4.59 10.29 4.67
CA LEU A 103 5.97 10.05 5.10
C LEU A 103 6.97 10.91 4.34
N GLU A 104 6.80 11.06 3.03
CA GLU A 104 7.65 11.95 2.22
C GLU A 104 7.56 13.40 2.69
N VAL A 105 6.35 13.89 2.94
CA VAL A 105 6.13 15.26 3.45
C VAL A 105 6.78 15.42 4.82
N MET A 106 6.65 14.46 5.70
CA MET A 106 7.28 14.49 7.02
C MET A 106 8.80 14.51 6.92
N ASP A 107 9.39 13.72 6.03
CA ASP A 107 10.83 13.72 5.79
C ASP A 107 11.33 15.08 5.27
N GLU A 108 10.59 15.71 4.37
CA GLU A 108 10.90 17.04 3.87
C GLU A 108 10.85 18.09 4.99
N LEU A 109 9.83 18.04 5.83
CA LEU A 109 9.69 18.93 6.96
C LEU A 109 10.84 18.76 7.96
N GLU A 110 11.22 17.54 8.27
CA GLU A 110 12.36 17.24 9.14
C GLU A 110 13.67 17.80 8.56
N ARG A 111 13.89 17.63 7.26
CA ARG A 111 15.06 18.18 6.58
C ARG A 111 15.09 19.69 6.62
N GLU A 112 13.96 20.35 6.40
CA GLU A 112 13.85 21.81 6.50
C GLU A 112 14.16 22.29 7.90
N GLU A 113 13.64 21.64 8.94
CA GLU A 113 13.91 21.94 10.33
C GLU A 113 15.40 21.78 10.67
N GLU A 114 16.02 20.70 10.20
CA GLU A 114 17.45 20.45 10.38
C GLU A 114 18.31 21.51 9.67
N GLU A 115 17.94 21.91 8.46
CA GLU A 115 18.63 22.94 7.71
C GLU A 115 18.52 24.29 8.41
N LEU A 116 17.33 24.64 8.94
CA LEU A 116 17.13 25.85 9.72
C LEU A 116 17.96 25.85 11.00
N ALA A 117 17.97 24.74 11.72
CA ALA A 117 18.78 24.57 12.92
C ALA A 117 20.27 24.74 12.63
N ARG A 118 20.76 24.17 11.54
CA ARG A 118 22.16 24.32 11.10
C ARG A 118 22.47 25.73 10.68
N ALA A 119 21.55 26.42 10.00
CA ALA A 119 21.72 27.82 9.62
C ALA A 119 21.76 28.73 10.84
N GLU A 120 20.91 28.49 11.83
CA GLU A 120 20.93 29.25 13.10
C GLU A 120 22.24 29.03 13.88
N ASP A 121 22.71 27.80 13.97
CA ASP A 121 23.97 27.44 14.62
C ASP A 121 25.15 28.09 13.89
N ALA A 122 25.18 28.06 12.57
CA ALA A 122 26.22 28.71 11.78
C ALA A 122 26.22 30.21 11.95
N ALA A 123 25.03 30.84 12.00
CA ALA A 123 24.90 32.27 12.25
C ALA A 123 25.38 32.66 13.67
N ALA A 124 25.02 31.87 14.68
CA ALA A 124 25.47 32.04 16.04
C ALA A 124 26.99 31.89 16.16
N ASN A 125 27.58 30.87 15.52
CA ASN A 125 29.03 30.67 15.53
C ASN A 125 29.78 31.81 14.83
N ASN A 126 29.28 32.30 13.70
CA ASN A 126 29.89 33.42 12.99
C ASN A 126 29.84 34.72 13.81
N ALA A 127 28.70 34.99 14.45
CA ALA A 127 28.54 36.15 15.33
C ALA A 127 29.52 36.08 16.52
N HIS A 128 29.67 34.90 17.13
CA HIS A 128 30.57 34.66 18.25
C HIS A 128 32.04 34.79 17.83
N SER A 129 32.44 34.24 16.70
CA SER A 129 33.78 34.36 16.14
C SER A 129 34.15 35.82 15.81
N HIS A 130 33.17 36.60 15.34
CA HIS A 130 33.38 38.01 15.00
C HIS A 130 33.58 38.84 16.25
N GLU A 131 32.81 38.59 17.31
CA GLU A 131 32.98 39.25 18.61
C GLU A 131 34.34 38.94 19.24
N ASP A 132 34.78 37.70 19.19
CA ASP A 132 36.09 37.29 19.69
C ASP A 132 37.25 37.94 18.89
N GLY A 133 37.08 38.11 17.59
CA GLY A 133 38.02 38.82 16.74
C GLY A 133 38.17 40.29 17.10
N ASP A 134 37.10 40.98 17.41
CA ASP A 134 37.10 42.40 17.84
C ASP A 134 37.74 42.57 19.22
N GLY A 135 37.62 41.58 20.09
CA GLY A 135 38.21 41.61 21.44
C GLY A 135 39.72 41.47 21.48
N GLN A 136 40.38 41.16 20.39
CA GLN A 136 41.83 41.00 20.30
C GLN A 136 42.58 42.24 19.85
N GLN A 137 41.90 43.32 19.56
CA GLN A 137 42.50 44.61 19.26
C GLN A 137 42.69 45.45 20.52
#